data_ced451dd0b7736c4435f314b94a977c7
#
_entry.id   ced451dd0b7736c4435f314b94a977c7
#
_cell.length_a   1.000
_cell.length_b   1.000
_cell.length_c   1.000
_cell.angle_alpha   90.00
_cell.angle_beta   90.00
_cell.angle_gamma   90.00
#
_symmetry.space_group_name_H-M   'P 1'
#
loop_
_entity.id
_entity.type
_entity.pdbx_description
1 polymer ?
#
loop_
_entity_poly.entity_id
_entity_poly.type
_entity_poly.pdbx_seq_one_letter_code
_entity_poly.pdbx_strand_id
1 'polypeptide(L)'
;LEQFPVQSGTRFPMVMNVACRTVSGPLSIKGDHSDIMYMLNTGWIILFAHSPQAVYDMNICALKIAEKVKLPVVIAFDGFFTSHQKNKCQVFEDDQVVQNFVGKYLPEYQILDFEHPVTVGSYMNEPDLMNNKYQLHLAMEEAREVIPAIFKEYETISNRAYQYVESYQNEDCDVLMFVLGSGFSSAKRAVDELRK
;
A
#
# COMPACT_ATOMS: atom_id res chain seq x y z
N LEU A 1 4.41 -13.05 11.83
CA LEU A 1 3.35 -13.33 10.85
C LEU A 1 1.95 -13.26 11.44
N GLU A 2 1.69 -13.86 12.58
CA GLU A 2 0.34 -13.92 13.18
C GLU A 2 -0.27 -12.54 13.45
N GLN A 3 0.52 -11.53 13.75
CA GLN A 3 0.04 -10.16 13.99
C GLN A 3 -0.60 -9.49 12.76
N PHE A 4 -0.21 -9.87 11.55
CA PHE A 4 -0.77 -9.28 10.34
C PHE A 4 -2.25 -9.61 10.15
N PRO A 5 -2.69 -10.88 10.21
CA PRO A 5 -4.11 -11.19 10.14
C PRO A 5 -4.90 -10.70 11.36
N VAL A 6 -4.27 -10.54 12.53
CA VAL A 6 -4.91 -9.89 13.68
C VAL A 6 -5.24 -8.44 13.35
N GLN A 7 -4.28 -7.67 12.83
CA GLN A 7 -4.50 -6.27 12.48
C GLN A 7 -5.58 -6.08 11.41
N SER A 8 -5.58 -6.88 10.35
CA SER A 8 -6.63 -6.79 9.32
C SER A 8 -8.00 -7.22 9.85
N GLY A 9 -8.05 -8.22 10.71
CA GLY A 9 -9.28 -8.72 11.34
C GLY A 9 -9.93 -7.73 12.29
N THR A 10 -9.16 -6.83 12.92
CA THR A 10 -9.69 -5.78 13.79
C THR A 10 -10.35 -4.64 13.02
N ARG A 11 -10.11 -4.53 11.72
CA ARG A 11 -10.66 -3.48 10.85
C ARG A 11 -10.26 -2.06 11.22
N PHE A 12 -9.15 -1.88 11.97
CA PHE A 12 -8.58 -0.56 12.20
C PHE A 12 -7.67 -0.12 11.06
N PRO A 13 -7.81 1.13 10.58
CA PRO A 13 -6.91 1.68 9.58
C PRO A 13 -5.49 1.77 10.12
N MET A 14 -4.54 1.36 9.32
CA MET A 14 -3.12 1.43 9.64
C MET A 14 -2.32 1.57 8.35
N VAL A 15 -1.26 2.37 8.37
CA VAL A 15 -0.29 2.47 7.28
C VAL A 15 1.07 2.02 7.80
N MET A 16 1.70 1.10 7.08
CA MET A 16 3.03 0.58 7.40
C MET A 16 3.96 0.74 6.20
N ASN A 17 5.21 1.07 6.46
CA ASN A 17 6.26 1.14 5.45
C ASN A 17 7.24 -0.01 5.63
N VAL A 18 7.54 -0.72 4.53
CA VAL A 18 8.48 -1.85 4.54
C VAL A 18 9.57 -1.62 3.50
N ALA A 19 10.79 -1.40 3.97
CA ALA A 19 12.00 -1.46 3.15
C ALA A 19 12.37 -2.93 2.94
N CYS A 20 11.93 -3.49 1.81
CA CYS A 20 11.97 -4.93 1.53
C CYS A 20 13.39 -5.45 1.36
N ARG A 21 13.64 -6.64 1.89
CA ARG A 21 14.90 -7.37 1.79
C ARG A 21 14.68 -8.88 1.91
N THR A 22 15.72 -9.68 1.72
CA THR A 22 15.60 -11.11 1.97
C THR A 22 15.23 -11.42 3.42
N VAL A 23 14.44 -12.45 3.62
CA VAL A 23 14.30 -13.07 4.95
C VAL A 23 15.62 -13.72 5.31
N SER A 24 16.00 -13.61 6.60
CA SER A 24 17.28 -14.13 7.09
C SER A 24 17.43 -15.63 6.90
N GLY A 25 18.66 -16.03 6.55
CA GLY A 25 19.10 -17.40 6.43
C GLY A 25 19.70 -17.79 5.06
N PRO A 26 20.65 -17.02 4.47
CA PRO A 26 21.35 -15.80 4.90
C PRO A 26 20.57 -14.52 4.62
N LEU A 27 20.95 -13.45 5.32
CA LEU A 27 20.42 -12.11 5.11
C LEU A 27 21.14 -11.42 3.94
N SER A 28 20.37 -10.77 3.05
CA SER A 28 20.86 -9.74 2.14
C SER A 28 20.00 -8.48 2.29
N ILE A 29 20.63 -7.32 2.30
CA ILE A 29 19.96 -6.02 2.42
C ILE A 29 19.65 -5.40 1.04
N LYS A 30 20.07 -6.04 -0.05
CA LYS A 30 19.84 -5.57 -1.41
C LYS A 30 18.51 -6.09 -1.93
N GLY A 31 17.83 -5.27 -2.72
CA GLY A 31 16.48 -5.42 -3.24
C GLY A 31 15.98 -6.85 -3.40
N ASP A 32 15.00 -7.20 -2.60
CA ASP A 32 14.31 -8.48 -2.58
C ASP A 32 12.93 -8.26 -1.95
N HIS A 33 11.95 -9.03 -2.36
CA HIS A 33 10.57 -8.90 -1.88
C HIS A 33 10.08 -10.14 -1.12
N SER A 34 10.97 -11.06 -0.74
CA SER A 34 10.57 -12.30 -0.05
C SER A 34 9.92 -12.06 1.30
N ASP A 35 10.32 -11.01 2.02
CA ASP A 35 9.72 -10.62 3.30
C ASP A 35 8.26 -10.16 3.14
N ILE A 36 7.98 -9.27 2.19
CA ILE A 36 6.62 -8.77 1.98
C ILE A 36 5.68 -9.84 1.41
N MET A 37 6.19 -10.83 0.68
CA MET A 37 5.39 -11.93 0.14
C MET A 37 4.71 -12.77 1.23
N TYR A 38 5.24 -12.80 2.46
CA TYR A 38 4.56 -13.44 3.59
C TYR A 38 3.26 -12.73 4.00
N MET A 39 3.01 -11.51 3.52
CA MET A 39 1.80 -10.75 3.84
C MET A 39 0.65 -10.97 2.85
N LEU A 40 0.87 -11.63 1.71
CA LEU A 40 -0.10 -11.75 0.61
C LEU A 40 -1.48 -12.24 1.03
N ASN A 41 -1.57 -13.15 2.00
CA ASN A 41 -2.84 -13.74 2.42
C ASN A 41 -3.29 -13.31 3.83
N THR A 42 -2.86 -12.13 4.26
CA THR A 42 -3.11 -11.65 5.63
C THR A 42 -4.17 -10.56 5.74
N GLY A 43 -4.83 -10.20 4.61
CA GLY A 43 -5.87 -9.17 4.60
C GLY A 43 -5.32 -7.73 4.57
N TRP A 44 -4.07 -7.55 4.20
CA TRP A 44 -3.45 -6.25 3.97
C TRP A 44 -3.49 -5.86 2.50
N ILE A 45 -3.66 -4.57 2.25
CA ILE A 45 -3.44 -3.96 0.92
C ILE A 45 -1.95 -3.68 0.78
N ILE A 46 -1.33 -4.19 -0.31
CA ILE A 46 0.11 -4.02 -0.56
C ILE A 46 0.29 -3.11 -1.77
N LEU A 47 0.91 -1.95 -1.58
CA LEU A 47 1.28 -1.00 -2.62
C LEU A 47 2.80 -1.06 -2.84
N PHE A 48 3.24 -1.39 -4.04
CA PHE A 48 4.67 -1.42 -4.39
C PHE A 48 5.10 -0.08 -4.96
N ALA A 49 5.94 0.64 -4.22
CA ALA A 49 6.51 1.91 -4.65
C ALA A 49 7.84 1.70 -5.38
N HIS A 50 7.93 2.20 -6.61
CA HIS A 50 9.11 2.06 -7.46
C HIS A 50 10.19 3.13 -7.24
N SER A 51 9.90 4.16 -6.46
CA SER A 51 10.80 5.30 -6.23
C SER A 51 10.50 5.99 -4.90
N PRO A 52 11.43 6.80 -4.35
CA PRO A 52 11.16 7.62 -3.17
C PRO A 52 9.98 8.58 -3.33
N GLN A 53 9.75 9.10 -4.56
CA GLN A 53 8.56 9.90 -4.85
C GLN A 53 7.29 9.09 -4.68
N ALA A 54 7.26 7.87 -5.23
CA ALA A 54 6.11 6.99 -5.07
C ALA A 54 5.88 6.59 -3.60
N VAL A 55 6.93 6.40 -2.80
CA VAL A 55 6.81 6.17 -1.35
C VAL A 55 6.11 7.35 -0.67
N TYR A 56 6.55 8.59 -0.95
CA TYR A 56 5.93 9.79 -0.38
C TYR A 56 4.45 9.89 -0.76
N ASP A 57 4.14 9.76 -2.04
CA ASP A 57 2.79 9.93 -2.58
C ASP A 57 1.85 8.81 -2.09
N MET A 58 2.32 7.56 -2.11
CA MET A 58 1.53 6.41 -1.66
C MET A 58 1.26 6.45 -0.16
N ASN A 59 2.13 7.04 0.67
CA ASN A 59 1.82 7.22 2.09
C ASN A 59 0.60 8.13 2.30
N ILE A 60 0.51 9.23 1.53
CA ILE A 60 -0.63 10.15 1.60
C ILE A 60 -1.91 9.46 1.14
N CYS A 61 -1.85 8.74 0.00
CA CYS A 61 -2.99 7.98 -0.51
C CYS A 61 -3.40 6.85 0.44
N ALA A 62 -2.43 6.13 1.02
CA ALA A 62 -2.67 4.98 1.88
C ALA A 62 -3.42 5.36 3.17
N LEU A 63 -3.18 6.53 3.74
CA LEU A 63 -3.96 7.04 4.87
C LEU A 63 -5.45 7.10 4.50
N LYS A 64 -5.77 7.76 3.39
CA LYS A 64 -7.15 7.89 2.92
C LYS A 64 -7.76 6.55 2.52
N ILE A 65 -6.99 5.66 1.87
CA ILE A 65 -7.45 4.31 1.52
C ILE A 65 -7.77 3.52 2.79
N ALA A 66 -6.82 3.45 3.74
CA ALA A 66 -6.97 2.67 4.96
C ALA A 66 -8.19 3.11 5.78
N GLU A 67 -8.40 4.42 5.92
CA GLU A 67 -9.54 4.99 6.63
C GLU A 67 -10.87 4.71 5.92
N LYS A 68 -10.87 4.75 4.58
CA LYS A 68 -12.08 4.55 3.78
C LYS A 68 -12.58 3.11 3.84
N VAL A 69 -11.67 2.13 3.65
CA VAL A 69 -12.04 0.71 3.59
C VAL A 69 -11.87 -0.01 4.92
N LYS A 70 -11.33 0.65 5.94
CA LYS A 70 -11.03 0.07 7.27
C LYS A 70 -10.16 -1.20 7.14
N LEU A 71 -9.09 -1.08 6.35
CA LEU A 71 -8.08 -2.11 6.17
C LEU A 71 -6.69 -1.52 6.35
N PRO A 72 -5.73 -2.30 6.86
CA PRO A 72 -4.35 -1.88 6.89
C PRO A 72 -3.73 -1.87 5.49
N VAL A 73 -2.90 -0.86 5.22
CA VAL A 73 -2.17 -0.68 3.97
C VAL A 73 -0.67 -0.71 4.25
N VAL A 74 0.07 -1.43 3.45
CA VAL A 74 1.54 -1.41 3.49
C VAL A 74 2.11 -0.85 2.19
N ILE A 75 3.06 0.08 2.33
CA ILE A 75 3.88 0.57 1.24
C ILE A 75 5.18 -0.23 1.24
N ALA A 76 5.35 -1.08 0.23
CA ALA A 76 6.52 -1.90 0.01
C ALA A 76 7.47 -1.21 -0.98
N PHE A 77 8.73 -1.08 -0.66
CA PHE A 77 9.75 -0.50 -1.56
C PHE A 77 11.09 -1.18 -1.34
N ASP A 78 11.96 -1.12 -2.34
CA ASP A 78 13.23 -1.81 -2.27
C ASP A 78 14.13 -1.24 -1.17
N GLY A 79 14.53 -2.11 -0.26
CA GLY A 79 15.60 -1.86 0.67
C GLY A 79 16.88 -1.53 -0.10
N PHE A 80 17.73 -0.68 0.42
CA PHE A 80 18.95 -0.19 -0.16
C PHE A 80 18.75 0.66 -1.44
N PHE A 81 18.14 0.15 -2.49
CA PHE A 81 17.97 0.87 -3.77
C PHE A 81 17.00 2.05 -3.68
N THR A 82 15.93 1.94 -2.93
CA THR A 82 15.00 3.05 -2.70
C THR A 82 15.26 3.72 -1.35
N SER A 83 15.52 2.95 -0.30
CA SER A 83 15.61 3.48 1.07
C SER A 83 16.90 4.23 1.40
N HIS A 84 18.01 4.01 0.68
CA HIS A 84 19.33 4.57 0.99
C HIS A 84 19.89 5.49 -0.09
N GLN A 85 19.24 5.62 -1.24
CA GLN A 85 19.71 6.50 -2.31
C GLN A 85 19.14 7.91 -2.16
N LYS A 86 19.95 8.91 -2.45
CA LYS A 86 19.52 10.30 -2.54
C LYS A 86 18.79 10.53 -3.86
N ASN A 87 17.55 10.94 -3.78
CA ASN A 87 16.72 11.29 -4.93
C ASN A 87 16.04 12.64 -4.69
N LYS A 88 15.69 13.32 -5.79
CA LYS A 88 14.84 14.50 -5.72
C LYS A 88 13.39 14.05 -5.57
N CYS A 89 12.70 14.58 -4.56
CA CYS A 89 11.28 14.39 -4.35
C CYS A 89 10.59 15.75 -4.37
N GLN A 90 9.43 15.79 -5.02
CA GLN A 90 8.52 16.92 -4.94
C GLN A 90 7.60 16.68 -3.74
N VAL A 91 7.65 17.56 -2.78
CA VAL A 91 6.78 17.53 -1.60
C VAL A 91 5.80 18.68 -1.66
N PHE A 92 4.65 18.55 -1.03
CA PHE A 92 3.74 19.67 -0.85
C PHE A 92 4.35 20.66 0.13
N GLU A 93 4.39 21.94 -0.27
CA GLU A 93 4.88 23.03 0.58
C GLU A 93 3.80 23.49 1.57
N ASP A 94 2.52 23.33 1.21
CA ASP A 94 1.35 23.66 2.03
C ASP A 94 0.71 22.37 2.57
N ASP A 95 0.83 22.16 3.87
CA ASP A 95 0.23 21.02 4.59
C ASP A 95 -1.30 20.98 4.46
N GLN A 96 -1.94 22.15 4.22
CA GLN A 96 -3.38 22.21 4.08
C GLN A 96 -3.89 21.46 2.85
N VAL A 97 -3.10 21.39 1.77
CA VAL A 97 -3.44 20.57 0.59
C VAL A 97 -3.56 19.10 0.95
N VAL A 98 -2.60 18.58 1.71
CA VAL A 98 -2.60 17.17 2.16
C VAL A 98 -3.72 16.93 3.17
N GLN A 99 -3.93 17.85 4.12
CA GLN A 99 -5.01 17.74 5.10
C GLN A 99 -6.39 17.73 4.43
N ASN A 100 -6.61 18.58 3.44
CA ASN A 100 -7.86 18.61 2.68
C ASN A 100 -8.07 17.34 1.87
N PHE A 101 -7.00 16.78 1.28
CA PHE A 101 -7.08 15.54 0.53
C PHE A 101 -7.37 14.33 1.41
N VAL A 102 -6.64 14.16 2.51
CA VAL A 102 -6.86 13.03 3.44
C VAL A 102 -8.20 13.19 4.15
N GLY A 103 -8.54 14.41 4.54
CA GLY A 103 -9.74 14.71 5.29
C GLY A 103 -9.58 14.42 6.78
N LYS A 104 -10.69 14.53 7.51
CA LYS A 104 -10.74 14.22 8.95
C LYS A 104 -11.25 12.81 9.15
N TYR A 105 -10.45 11.95 9.76
CA TYR A 105 -10.92 10.63 10.18
C TYR A 105 -11.92 10.76 11.32
N LEU A 106 -13.08 10.14 11.13
CA LEU A 106 -14.11 10.01 12.15
C LEU A 106 -14.30 8.51 12.44
N PRO A 107 -13.73 8.00 13.54
CA PRO A 107 -13.88 6.59 13.88
C PRO A 107 -15.36 6.28 14.22
N GLU A 108 -15.81 5.12 13.78
CA GLU A 108 -17.15 4.63 14.07
C GLU A 108 -17.32 4.32 15.57
N TYR A 109 -16.25 3.91 16.21
CA TYR A 109 -16.16 3.69 17.65
C TYR A 109 -14.74 3.99 18.14
N GLN A 110 -14.61 4.33 19.40
CA GLN A 110 -13.33 4.63 20.06
C GLN A 110 -13.03 3.56 21.10
N ILE A 111 -11.82 2.99 21.07
CA ILE A 111 -11.43 1.95 22.04
C ILE A 111 -11.38 2.49 23.47
N LEU A 112 -11.02 3.77 23.64
CA LEU A 112 -10.90 4.43 24.94
C LEU A 112 -12.16 5.23 25.33
N ASP A 113 -13.32 4.89 24.78
CA ASP A 113 -14.60 5.43 25.22
C ASP A 113 -15.10 4.60 26.43
N PHE A 114 -15.01 5.20 27.61
CA PHE A 114 -15.41 4.53 28.87
C PHE A 114 -16.93 4.50 29.07
N GLU A 115 -17.67 5.34 28.37
CA GLU A 115 -19.13 5.34 28.41
C GLU A 115 -19.73 4.29 27.47
N HIS A 116 -19.04 4.00 26.36
CA HIS A 116 -19.45 3.01 25.36
C HIS A 116 -18.31 2.00 25.08
N PRO A 117 -17.98 1.13 26.06
CA PRO A 117 -16.84 0.24 25.93
C PRO A 117 -17.02 -0.78 24.80
N VAL A 118 -15.99 -0.96 24.00
CA VAL A 118 -15.94 -1.93 22.90
C VAL A 118 -14.78 -2.90 23.08
N THR A 119 -14.95 -4.11 22.61
CA THR A 119 -13.90 -5.14 22.57
C THR A 119 -13.50 -5.39 21.11
N VAL A 120 -12.21 -5.36 20.82
CA VAL A 120 -11.68 -5.64 19.48
C VAL A 120 -10.63 -6.75 19.54
N GLY A 121 -10.50 -7.51 18.45
CA GLY A 121 -9.53 -8.59 18.33
C GLY A 121 -9.81 -9.75 19.29
N SER A 122 -11.07 -9.90 19.74
CA SER A 122 -11.48 -10.96 20.64
C SER A 122 -11.45 -12.33 19.97
N TYR A 123 -11.39 -13.36 20.80
CA TYR A 123 -11.58 -14.72 20.38
C TYR A 123 -13.01 -14.91 19.83
N MET A 124 -13.12 -15.50 18.64
CA MET A 124 -14.40 -15.73 17.97
C MET A 124 -14.53 -17.19 17.57
N ASN A 125 -15.68 -17.78 17.89
CA ASN A 125 -16.14 -19.04 17.33
C ASN A 125 -17.20 -18.80 16.27
N GLU A 126 -17.76 -19.86 15.72
CA GLU A 126 -18.91 -19.83 14.81
C GLU A 126 -20.19 -19.33 15.54
N PRO A 127 -21.02 -18.51 14.89
CA PRO A 127 -20.92 -18.04 13.48
C PRO A 127 -20.07 -16.78 13.31
N ASP A 128 -19.57 -16.15 14.35
CA ASP A 128 -18.98 -14.81 14.34
C ASP A 128 -17.66 -14.77 13.56
N LEU A 129 -16.86 -15.84 13.63
CA LEU A 129 -15.62 -15.95 12.85
C LEU A 129 -15.90 -15.86 11.35
N MET A 130 -16.91 -16.57 10.85
CA MET A 130 -17.26 -16.55 9.44
C MET A 130 -17.72 -15.15 9.02
N ASN A 131 -18.57 -14.50 9.81
CA ASN A 131 -19.04 -13.16 9.57
C ASN A 131 -17.88 -12.14 9.53
N ASN A 132 -16.93 -12.22 10.45
CA ASN A 132 -15.75 -11.36 10.46
C ASN A 132 -14.91 -11.54 9.18
N LYS A 133 -14.66 -12.78 8.77
CA LYS A 133 -13.90 -13.08 7.55
C LYS A 133 -14.63 -12.63 6.28
N TYR A 134 -15.94 -12.75 6.26
CA TYR A 134 -16.76 -12.28 5.14
C TYR A 134 -16.73 -10.75 5.03
N GLN A 135 -16.83 -10.02 6.15
CA GLN A 135 -16.70 -8.56 6.16
C GLN A 135 -15.32 -8.10 5.68
N LEU A 136 -14.26 -8.83 6.05
CA LEU A 136 -12.90 -8.57 5.56
C LEU A 136 -12.82 -8.74 4.03
N HIS A 137 -13.45 -9.80 3.51
CA HIS A 137 -13.54 -10.04 2.07
C HIS A 137 -14.28 -8.91 1.35
N LEU A 138 -15.45 -8.50 1.84
CA LEU A 138 -16.22 -7.40 1.26
C LEU A 138 -15.43 -6.09 1.22
N ALA A 139 -14.69 -5.78 2.29
CA ALA A 139 -13.84 -4.60 2.32
C ALA A 139 -12.68 -4.66 1.32
N MET A 140 -12.15 -5.85 1.07
CA MET A 140 -11.11 -6.05 0.05
C MET A 140 -11.67 -5.88 -1.38
N GLU A 141 -12.92 -6.31 -1.61
CA GLU A 141 -13.61 -6.04 -2.89
C GLU A 141 -13.89 -4.54 -3.06
N GLU A 142 -14.36 -3.85 -2.00
CA GLU A 142 -14.56 -2.40 -2.02
C GLU A 142 -13.25 -1.65 -2.33
N ALA A 143 -12.13 -2.11 -1.78
CA ALA A 143 -10.82 -1.51 -2.02
C ALA A 143 -10.45 -1.45 -3.51
N ARG A 144 -10.92 -2.38 -4.32
CA ARG A 144 -10.67 -2.41 -5.77
C ARG A 144 -11.22 -1.17 -6.49
N GLU A 145 -12.33 -0.63 -6.02
CA GLU A 145 -12.94 0.58 -6.59
C GLU A 145 -12.40 1.85 -5.91
N VAL A 146 -12.14 1.78 -4.61
CA VAL A 146 -11.69 2.92 -3.79
C VAL A 146 -10.28 3.36 -4.17
N ILE A 147 -9.35 2.41 -4.38
CA ILE A 147 -7.94 2.72 -4.67
C ILE A 147 -7.78 3.54 -5.97
N PRO A 148 -8.33 3.13 -7.13
CA PRO A 148 -8.20 3.93 -8.34
C PRO A 148 -8.87 5.30 -8.23
N ALA A 149 -9.99 5.40 -7.52
CA ALA A 149 -10.68 6.66 -7.30
C ALA A 149 -9.82 7.64 -6.49
N ILE A 150 -9.16 7.16 -5.43
CA ILE A 150 -8.25 7.96 -4.61
C ILE A 150 -6.99 8.36 -5.41
N PHE A 151 -6.42 7.46 -6.21
CA PHE A 151 -5.28 7.79 -7.07
C PHE A 151 -5.64 8.87 -8.10
N LYS A 152 -6.83 8.81 -8.69
CA LYS A 152 -7.33 9.82 -9.62
C LYS A 152 -7.55 11.17 -8.93
N GLU A 153 -8.08 11.18 -7.71
CA GLU A 153 -8.21 12.39 -6.90
C GLU A 153 -6.83 12.96 -6.55
N TYR A 154 -5.86 12.12 -6.16
CA TYR A 154 -4.50 12.54 -5.86
C TYR A 154 -3.78 13.15 -7.06
N GLU A 155 -4.01 12.64 -8.27
CA GLU A 155 -3.48 13.20 -9.50
C GLU A 155 -3.89 14.66 -9.68
N THR A 156 -5.10 15.05 -9.29
CA THR A 156 -5.58 16.44 -9.45
C THR A 156 -4.81 17.46 -8.61
N ILE A 157 -4.23 17.03 -7.49
CA ILE A 157 -3.47 17.91 -6.58
C ILE A 157 -1.96 17.80 -6.75
N SER A 158 -1.47 16.68 -7.27
CA SER A 158 -0.04 16.37 -7.37
C SER A 158 0.52 16.43 -8.81
N ASN A 159 -0.36 16.35 -9.83
CA ASN A 159 -0.01 16.07 -11.22
C ASN A 159 0.79 14.77 -11.43
N ARG A 160 0.62 13.78 -10.53
CA ARG A 160 1.27 12.47 -10.59
C ARG A 160 0.21 11.38 -10.57
N ALA A 161 0.16 10.59 -11.65
CA ALA A 161 -0.79 9.51 -11.83
C ALA A 161 -0.24 8.19 -11.25
N TYR A 162 -1.12 7.43 -10.59
CA TYR A 162 -0.85 6.08 -10.11
C TYR A 162 -1.96 5.12 -10.55
N GLN A 163 -1.61 3.88 -10.81
CA GLN A 163 -2.51 2.83 -11.25
C GLN A 163 -2.17 1.51 -10.56
N TYR A 164 -3.04 0.52 -10.65
CA TYR A 164 -2.74 -0.83 -10.17
C TYR A 164 -1.51 -1.44 -10.82
N VAL A 165 -1.37 -1.23 -12.12
CA VAL A 165 -0.20 -1.64 -12.90
C VAL A 165 0.13 -0.51 -13.86
N GLU A 166 1.32 0.04 -13.75
CA GLU A 166 1.79 1.04 -14.69
C GLU A 166 2.28 0.34 -15.97
N SER A 167 1.74 0.73 -17.11
CA SER A 167 2.10 0.20 -18.41
C SER A 167 3.11 1.10 -19.11
N TYR A 168 4.06 0.49 -19.83
CA TYR A 168 5.05 1.23 -20.60
C TYR A 168 5.35 0.54 -21.93
N GLN A 169 5.02 1.20 -23.04
CA GLN A 169 5.28 0.74 -24.42
C GLN A 169 4.93 -0.74 -24.67
N ASN A 170 3.76 -1.18 -24.22
CA ASN A 170 3.34 -2.58 -24.27
C ASN A 170 2.27 -2.87 -25.34
N GLU A 171 1.82 -1.88 -26.11
CA GLU A 171 0.71 -2.02 -27.07
C GLU A 171 1.04 -2.93 -28.25
N ASP A 172 2.31 -2.99 -28.65
CA ASP A 172 2.81 -3.72 -29.82
C ASP A 172 3.92 -4.73 -29.47
N CYS A 173 3.97 -5.18 -28.21
CA CYS A 173 5.04 -6.04 -27.74
C CYS A 173 4.78 -7.53 -28.00
N ASP A 174 5.81 -8.26 -28.45
CA ASP A 174 5.81 -9.73 -28.50
C ASP A 174 6.14 -10.37 -27.15
N VAL A 175 6.83 -9.64 -26.28
CA VAL A 175 7.24 -10.07 -24.94
C VAL A 175 6.88 -9.01 -23.91
N LEU A 176 6.17 -9.42 -22.87
CA LEU A 176 5.78 -8.56 -21.75
C LEU A 176 6.60 -8.88 -20.51
N MET A 177 7.21 -7.87 -19.89
CA MET A 177 7.94 -8.00 -18.64
C MET A 177 7.14 -7.38 -17.48
N PHE A 178 6.91 -8.13 -16.41
CA PHE A 178 6.39 -7.63 -15.15
C PHE A 178 7.53 -7.33 -14.19
N VAL A 179 7.56 -6.11 -13.65
CA VAL A 179 8.63 -5.64 -12.77
C VAL A 179 8.02 -5.01 -11.51
N LEU A 180 8.53 -5.37 -10.34
CA LEU A 180 8.18 -4.75 -9.06
C LEU A 180 9.31 -3.83 -8.60
N GLY A 181 8.92 -2.76 -7.86
CA GLY A 181 9.85 -1.90 -7.16
C GLY A 181 10.78 -1.08 -8.07
N SER A 182 11.99 -0.81 -7.60
CA SER A 182 12.95 0.11 -8.24
C SER A 182 13.46 -0.36 -9.60
N GLY A 183 13.33 -1.64 -9.92
CA GLY A 183 13.66 -2.20 -11.24
C GLY A 183 12.86 -1.59 -12.39
N PHE A 184 11.70 -1.02 -12.12
CA PHE A 184 10.82 -0.42 -13.11
C PHE A 184 11.51 0.69 -13.94
N SER A 185 12.23 1.61 -13.28
CA SER A 185 12.95 2.68 -13.99
C SER A 185 14.04 2.16 -14.91
N SER A 186 14.74 1.10 -14.49
CA SER A 186 15.76 0.44 -15.32
C SER A 186 15.13 -0.32 -16.49
N ALA A 187 13.99 -0.97 -16.26
CA ALA A 187 13.24 -1.66 -17.31
C ALA A 187 12.76 -0.68 -18.39
N LYS A 188 12.19 0.47 -18.00
CA LYS A 188 11.79 1.52 -18.96
C LYS A 188 12.96 1.96 -19.84
N ARG A 189 14.11 2.23 -19.24
CA ARG A 189 15.31 2.61 -19.98
C ARG A 189 15.80 1.51 -20.92
N ALA A 190 15.74 0.27 -20.51
CA ALA A 190 16.09 -0.87 -21.36
C ALA A 190 15.15 -0.99 -22.56
N VAL A 191 13.84 -0.80 -22.35
CA VAL A 191 12.85 -0.79 -23.44
C VAL A 191 13.16 0.32 -24.44
N ASP A 192 13.46 1.55 -23.95
CA ASP A 192 13.82 2.68 -24.82
C ASP A 192 15.06 2.39 -25.68
N GLU A 193 16.05 1.68 -25.13
CA GLU A 193 17.26 1.31 -25.89
C GLU A 193 16.99 0.19 -26.89
N LEU A 194 16.17 -0.79 -26.55
CA LEU A 194 15.86 -1.93 -27.42
C LEU A 194 14.91 -1.58 -28.58
N ARG A 195 14.15 -0.48 -28.46
CA ARG A 195 13.21 0.00 -29.48
C ARG A 195 13.80 1.06 -30.42
N LYS A 196 15.08 1.39 -30.30
CA LYS A 196 15.82 2.23 -31.25
C LYS A 196 16.24 1.46 -32.49
#